data_894dd74e7a06266a337627a8bbf04c4d
#
_entry.id   894dd74e7a06266a337627a8bbf04c4d
#
_cell.length_a   1.000
_cell.length_b   1.000
_cell.length_c   1.000
_cell.angle_alpha   90.00
_cell.angle_beta   90.00
_cell.angle_gamma   90.00
#
_symmetry.space_group_name_H-M   'P 1'
#
loop_
_entity.id
_entity.type
_entity.pdbx_description
1 polymer ?
#
loop_
_entity_poly.entity_id
_entity_poly.type
_entity_poly.pdbx_seq_one_letter_code
_entity_poly.pdbx_strand_id
1 'polypeptide(L)'
;MAKLQGFDFWRTTLKGARYVVAPMVDQSELAWRLLSRRHGAQLCYTPMLHAQVFVRDANYRKDNLYNEFCANDPEVFVQAALLAQDYCDAIDLNLGCPQMIAKRGHYGVFLQDEWELLEKMVKLANEKVSVPITCKIRVFNEVDRTVKYAQMLEKAGCQLLTVHGRTKDQKGTVTGIASWEHIKAVRDAVSIPVFANGNIQHLSDVERCIAETGVQGVMSAEGNLHNPALFAGRSPPVWEMAEQYLEVVQRHPPCTLSYVRAHLFKMWHHTLQIHQDLREDLAKVKNLEALSGVSRQLKQRCQEEIARGEEAGQQGGLPFPHWICQPYVRPPPKEAVANGNGAEVKATCHKRALEDSDRGADADALSKNKLKKKARNPHKNFCPEHKPKYIKCEQCGNPKGNKCVFNLCRACCKKKAYKEVADCPSHGLRFKTKAEKQKAGEEEEGRKGLKNRKPGSTSDPPDLEQSRGLKEIHTTTN
;
A
#
# COMPACT_ATOMS: atom_id res chain seq x y z
N MET A 1 -26.80 14.37 -13.91
CA MET A 1 -27.64 13.40 -13.16
C MET A 1 -27.39 13.61 -11.67
N ALA A 2 -28.40 13.42 -10.81
CA ALA A 2 -28.19 13.50 -9.37
C ALA A 2 -27.24 12.38 -8.91
N LYS A 3 -26.35 12.69 -7.97
CA LYS A 3 -25.42 11.75 -7.36
C LYS A 3 -26.19 10.66 -6.61
N LEU A 4 -26.00 9.40 -6.97
CA LEU A 4 -26.63 8.28 -6.28
C LEU A 4 -26.10 8.16 -4.85
N GLN A 5 -26.95 7.77 -3.91
CA GLN A 5 -26.62 7.71 -2.49
C GLN A 5 -26.92 6.34 -1.89
N GLY A 6 -26.17 5.98 -0.86
CA GLY A 6 -26.39 4.81 -0.01
C GLY A 6 -26.72 3.54 -0.79
N PHE A 7 -27.86 2.94 -0.52
CA PHE A 7 -28.28 1.68 -1.16
C PHE A 7 -28.54 1.80 -2.66
N ASP A 8 -28.98 2.97 -3.17
CA ASP A 8 -29.17 3.14 -4.61
C ASP A 8 -27.83 3.19 -5.35
N PHE A 9 -26.82 3.81 -4.76
CA PHE A 9 -25.44 3.73 -5.25
C PHE A 9 -24.93 2.28 -5.27
N TRP A 10 -25.10 1.54 -4.17
CA TRP A 10 -24.68 0.16 -4.09
C TRP A 10 -25.40 -0.76 -5.08
N ARG A 11 -26.72 -0.63 -5.22
CA ARG A 11 -27.50 -1.46 -6.14
C ARG A 11 -27.25 -1.12 -7.61
N THR A 12 -27.21 0.16 -7.94
CA THR A 12 -27.16 0.62 -9.33
C THR A 12 -25.75 0.68 -9.87
N THR A 13 -24.84 1.42 -9.19
CA THR A 13 -23.47 1.62 -9.67
C THR A 13 -22.61 0.41 -9.37
N LEU A 14 -22.65 -0.09 -8.13
CA LEU A 14 -21.84 -1.24 -7.72
C LEU A 14 -22.52 -2.59 -8.01
N LYS A 15 -23.70 -2.57 -8.65
CA LYS A 15 -24.46 -3.76 -9.08
C LYS A 15 -24.70 -4.77 -7.94
N GLY A 16 -24.89 -4.28 -6.71
CA GLY A 16 -25.09 -5.11 -5.53
C GLY A 16 -23.87 -5.95 -5.15
N ALA A 17 -22.66 -5.46 -5.41
CA ALA A 17 -21.41 -6.19 -5.16
C ALA A 17 -21.32 -6.73 -3.72
N ARG A 18 -20.99 -8.00 -3.61
CA ARG A 18 -20.83 -8.74 -2.34
C ARG A 18 -19.39 -9.22 -2.11
N TYR A 19 -18.61 -9.46 -3.16
CA TYR A 19 -17.27 -10.02 -3.15
C TYR A 19 -16.26 -8.94 -3.51
N VAL A 20 -15.49 -8.48 -2.52
CA VAL A 20 -14.69 -7.26 -2.63
C VAL A 20 -13.20 -7.55 -2.39
N VAL A 21 -12.34 -7.11 -3.31
CA VAL A 21 -10.88 -7.10 -3.12
C VAL A 21 -10.46 -5.82 -2.44
N ALA A 22 -9.75 -5.96 -1.32
CA ALA A 22 -9.28 -4.85 -0.51
C ALA A 22 -8.23 -3.99 -1.22
N PRO A 23 -8.14 -2.69 -0.87
CA PRO A 23 -7.02 -1.85 -1.24
C PRO A 23 -5.74 -2.33 -0.56
N MET A 24 -4.68 -2.53 -1.33
CA MET A 24 -3.40 -3.02 -0.84
C MET A 24 -2.26 -2.30 -1.54
N VAL A 25 -1.43 -1.58 -0.78
CA VAL A 25 -0.26 -0.89 -1.33
C VAL A 25 0.64 -1.90 -2.06
N ASP A 26 1.00 -1.59 -3.30
CA ASP A 26 1.82 -2.42 -4.20
C ASP A 26 1.23 -3.81 -4.54
N GLN A 27 -0.04 -4.09 -4.21
CA GLN A 27 -0.62 -5.44 -4.36
C GLN A 27 -2.08 -5.48 -4.82
N SER A 28 -2.71 -4.35 -5.12
CA SER A 28 -4.02 -4.28 -5.79
C SER A 28 -3.94 -3.48 -7.09
N GLU A 29 -2.81 -3.62 -7.81
CA GLU A 29 -2.60 -3.05 -9.14
C GLU A 29 -3.55 -3.68 -10.17
N LEU A 30 -3.60 -3.11 -11.37
CA LEU A 30 -4.57 -3.48 -12.40
C LEU A 30 -4.57 -4.99 -12.70
N ALA A 31 -3.39 -5.59 -12.89
CA ALA A 31 -3.29 -7.01 -13.23
C ALA A 31 -3.88 -7.93 -12.15
N TRP A 32 -3.63 -7.61 -10.86
CA TRP A 32 -4.22 -8.36 -9.74
C TRP A 32 -5.74 -8.20 -9.67
N ARG A 33 -6.25 -7.00 -9.88
CA ARG A 33 -7.70 -6.76 -9.91
C ARG A 33 -8.39 -7.51 -11.05
N LEU A 34 -7.79 -7.53 -12.25
CA LEU A 34 -8.31 -8.28 -13.40
C LEU A 34 -8.30 -9.79 -13.14
N LEU A 35 -7.21 -10.34 -12.57
CA LEU A 35 -7.17 -11.74 -12.17
C LEU A 35 -8.26 -12.07 -11.15
N SER A 36 -8.38 -11.26 -10.10
CA SER A 36 -9.41 -11.47 -9.06
C SER A 36 -10.83 -11.41 -9.62
N ARG A 37 -11.09 -10.54 -10.61
CA ARG A 37 -12.39 -10.46 -11.31
C ARG A 37 -12.67 -11.71 -12.13
N ARG A 38 -11.68 -12.29 -12.80
CA ARG A 38 -11.82 -13.59 -13.50
C ARG A 38 -12.26 -14.72 -12.54
N HIS A 39 -11.94 -14.56 -11.26
CA HIS A 39 -12.24 -15.52 -10.20
C HIS A 39 -13.32 -15.05 -9.22
N GLY A 40 -14.29 -14.26 -9.69
CA GLY A 40 -15.51 -13.95 -8.98
C GLY A 40 -15.52 -12.69 -8.13
N ALA A 41 -14.41 -11.93 -8.05
CA ALA A 41 -14.46 -10.63 -7.40
C ALA A 41 -15.36 -9.66 -8.17
N GLN A 42 -16.30 -9.03 -7.48
CA GLN A 42 -17.30 -8.13 -8.06
C GLN A 42 -16.92 -6.67 -7.96
N LEU A 43 -16.19 -6.30 -6.90
CA LEU A 43 -15.64 -4.97 -6.69
C LEU A 43 -14.16 -5.09 -6.30
N CYS A 44 -13.31 -4.25 -6.90
CA CYS A 44 -11.90 -4.21 -6.57
C CYS A 44 -11.51 -2.77 -6.24
N TYR A 45 -10.92 -2.58 -5.06
CA TYR A 45 -10.31 -1.32 -4.69
C TYR A 45 -8.92 -1.21 -5.33
N THR A 46 -8.53 0.00 -5.64
CA THR A 46 -7.21 0.33 -6.17
C THR A 46 -6.17 0.39 -5.04
N PRO A 47 -4.86 0.48 -5.34
CA PRO A 47 -3.88 0.81 -4.32
C PRO A 47 -4.16 2.18 -3.70
N MET A 48 -3.83 2.33 -2.41
CA MET A 48 -3.97 3.60 -1.69
C MET A 48 -2.97 4.65 -2.21
N LEU A 49 -3.48 5.84 -2.54
CA LEU A 49 -2.70 6.98 -3.01
C LEU A 49 -2.61 8.09 -1.97
N HIS A 50 -1.48 8.77 -1.93
CA HIS A 50 -1.31 9.95 -1.09
C HIS A 50 -1.87 11.17 -1.79
N ALA A 51 -2.99 11.73 -1.30
CA ALA A 51 -3.72 12.84 -1.93
C ALA A 51 -2.81 14.04 -2.25
N GLN A 52 -1.94 14.45 -1.33
CA GLN A 52 -1.02 15.57 -1.54
C GLN A 52 0.00 15.33 -2.66
N VAL A 53 0.50 14.08 -2.80
CA VAL A 53 1.42 13.72 -3.89
C VAL A 53 0.65 13.67 -5.20
N PHE A 54 -0.55 13.10 -5.19
CA PHE A 54 -1.43 13.02 -6.36
C PHE A 54 -1.76 14.40 -6.93
N VAL A 55 -2.06 15.38 -6.07
CA VAL A 55 -2.33 16.77 -6.50
C VAL A 55 -1.08 17.44 -7.09
N ARG A 56 0.11 17.21 -6.51
CA ARG A 56 1.33 17.97 -6.86
C ARG A 56 2.14 17.40 -8.02
N ASP A 57 2.09 16.08 -8.24
CA ASP A 57 2.96 15.38 -9.18
C ASP A 57 2.14 14.74 -10.31
N ALA A 58 2.25 15.32 -11.51
CA ALA A 58 1.56 14.83 -12.71
C ALA A 58 2.08 13.46 -13.18
N ASN A 59 3.36 13.15 -12.96
CA ASN A 59 3.91 11.83 -13.30
C ASN A 59 3.35 10.77 -12.35
N TYR A 60 3.27 11.10 -11.04
CA TYR A 60 2.62 10.20 -10.08
C TYR A 60 1.16 9.92 -10.46
N ARG A 61 0.39 10.94 -10.94
CA ARG A 61 -0.97 10.71 -11.45
C ARG A 61 -1.01 9.82 -12.67
N LYS A 62 -0.12 10.05 -13.63
CA LYS A 62 -0.06 9.26 -14.87
C LYS A 62 0.22 7.78 -14.59
N ASP A 63 1.08 7.50 -13.63
CA ASP A 63 1.44 6.13 -13.24
C ASP A 63 0.40 5.49 -12.31
N ASN A 64 -0.48 6.32 -11.70
CA ASN A 64 -1.43 5.92 -10.66
C ASN A 64 -2.80 6.60 -10.86
N LEU A 65 -3.53 6.23 -11.92
CA LEU A 65 -4.94 6.63 -12.09
C LEU A 65 -5.84 5.75 -11.22
N TYR A 66 -5.87 6.01 -9.88
CA TYR A 66 -6.53 5.16 -8.91
C TYR A 66 -7.22 5.99 -7.79
N ASN A 67 -8.15 5.40 -7.03
CA ASN A 67 -9.22 6.16 -6.37
C ASN A 67 -9.38 5.94 -4.87
N GLU A 68 -8.50 5.19 -4.20
CA GLU A 68 -8.42 5.19 -2.74
C GLU A 68 -7.36 6.19 -2.28
N PHE A 69 -7.75 7.17 -1.46
CA PHE A 69 -6.84 8.20 -0.99
C PHE A 69 -6.59 8.12 0.52
N CYS A 70 -5.35 8.34 0.92
CA CYS A 70 -5.03 8.80 2.26
C CYS A 70 -4.78 10.31 2.25
N ALA A 71 -5.40 11.01 3.17
CA ALA A 71 -5.33 12.46 3.32
C ALA A 71 -5.47 12.86 4.80
N ASN A 72 -5.03 14.07 5.13
CA ASN A 72 -5.18 14.71 6.44
C ASN A 72 -5.53 16.21 6.31
N ASP A 73 -5.87 16.64 5.12
CA ASP A 73 -6.27 18.00 4.81
C ASP A 73 -7.53 17.96 3.92
N PRO A 74 -8.64 18.62 4.31
CA PRO A 74 -9.89 18.58 3.57
C PRO A 74 -9.79 19.11 2.14
N GLU A 75 -9.09 20.23 1.94
CA GLU A 75 -8.98 20.87 0.61
C GLU A 75 -8.11 20.02 -0.32
N VAL A 76 -7.01 19.47 0.20
CA VAL A 76 -6.13 18.56 -0.57
C VAL A 76 -6.87 17.28 -0.95
N PHE A 77 -7.69 16.73 -0.04
CA PHE A 77 -8.50 15.55 -0.35
C PHE A 77 -9.51 15.84 -1.47
N VAL A 78 -10.22 16.97 -1.39
CA VAL A 78 -11.17 17.38 -2.44
C VAL A 78 -10.47 17.63 -3.76
N GLN A 79 -9.32 18.31 -3.79
CA GLN A 79 -8.55 18.52 -5.01
C GLN A 79 -8.13 17.19 -5.67
N ALA A 80 -7.66 16.22 -4.86
CA ALA A 80 -7.33 14.89 -5.37
C ALA A 80 -8.56 14.16 -5.93
N ALA A 81 -9.68 14.23 -5.22
CA ALA A 81 -10.94 13.61 -5.60
C ALA A 81 -11.51 14.21 -6.90
N LEU A 82 -11.48 15.52 -7.07
CA LEU A 82 -11.91 16.21 -8.31
C LEU A 82 -11.07 15.80 -9.52
N LEU A 83 -9.76 15.58 -9.33
CA LEU A 83 -8.87 15.09 -10.40
C LEU A 83 -9.13 13.63 -10.78
N ALA A 84 -9.72 12.83 -9.88
CA ALA A 84 -9.92 11.41 -10.07
C ALA A 84 -11.37 11.02 -10.42
N GLN A 85 -12.36 11.86 -10.12
CA GLN A 85 -13.78 11.53 -10.18
C GLN A 85 -14.28 11.02 -11.54
N ASP A 86 -13.69 11.48 -12.66
CA ASP A 86 -14.12 11.09 -14.01
C ASP A 86 -13.61 9.68 -14.40
N TYR A 87 -12.81 9.04 -13.54
CA TYR A 87 -12.16 7.75 -13.79
C TYR A 87 -12.59 6.66 -12.81
N CYS A 88 -13.61 6.90 -11.99
CA CYS A 88 -14.04 5.98 -10.94
C CYS A 88 -15.53 6.05 -10.61
N ASP A 89 -16.01 4.98 -9.98
CA ASP A 89 -17.40 4.87 -9.49
C ASP A 89 -17.60 5.56 -8.14
N ALA A 90 -16.54 5.72 -7.34
CA ALA A 90 -16.52 6.37 -6.03
C ALA A 90 -15.10 6.74 -5.61
N ILE A 91 -14.98 7.67 -4.68
CA ILE A 91 -13.73 8.03 -4.00
C ILE A 91 -13.76 7.46 -2.58
N ASP A 92 -12.76 6.65 -2.23
CA ASP A 92 -12.63 6.09 -0.88
C ASP A 92 -11.60 6.84 -0.04
N LEU A 93 -11.99 7.20 1.18
CA LEU A 93 -11.08 7.79 2.17
C LEU A 93 -10.56 6.70 3.11
N ASN A 94 -9.25 6.47 3.08
CA ASN A 94 -8.59 5.53 3.96
C ASN A 94 -8.44 6.08 5.39
N LEU A 95 -9.21 5.52 6.31
CA LEU A 95 -9.18 5.82 7.74
C LEU A 95 -8.74 4.62 8.59
N GLY A 96 -8.16 3.60 7.94
CA GLY A 96 -7.81 2.33 8.61
C GLY A 96 -6.33 1.93 8.56
N CYS A 97 -5.47 2.60 7.80
CA CYS A 97 -4.06 2.22 7.64
C CYS A 97 -3.26 2.39 8.95
N PRO A 98 -2.73 1.30 9.58
CA PRO A 98 -2.00 1.39 10.85
C PRO A 98 -0.48 1.42 10.67
N GLN A 99 0.04 1.59 9.44
CA GLN A 99 1.45 1.52 9.14
C GLN A 99 2.23 2.72 9.69
N MET A 100 3.54 2.54 9.94
CA MET A 100 4.40 3.62 10.45
C MET A 100 4.48 4.83 9.50
N ILE A 101 4.35 4.59 8.19
CA ILE A 101 4.31 5.68 7.22
C ILE A 101 3.04 6.53 7.40
N ALA A 102 1.89 5.91 7.69
CA ALA A 102 0.66 6.61 8.00
C ALA A 102 0.79 7.41 9.33
N LYS A 103 1.45 6.85 10.35
CA LYS A 103 1.75 7.56 11.60
C LYS A 103 2.59 8.82 11.34
N ARG A 104 3.65 8.69 10.56
CA ARG A 104 4.54 9.83 10.21
C ARG A 104 3.87 10.88 9.33
N GLY A 105 2.99 10.44 8.43
CA GLY A 105 2.22 11.31 7.54
C GLY A 105 0.93 11.82 8.16
N HIS A 106 0.58 11.39 9.38
CA HIS A 106 -0.63 11.74 10.10
C HIS A 106 -1.89 11.52 9.29
N TYR A 107 -2.12 10.28 8.81
CA TYR A 107 -3.31 9.88 8.08
C TYR A 107 -3.74 8.44 8.45
N GLY A 108 -4.81 7.95 7.83
CA GLY A 108 -5.35 6.62 8.10
C GLY A 108 -5.91 6.52 9.52
N VAL A 109 -5.62 5.41 10.22
CA VAL A 109 -6.16 5.21 11.57
C VAL A 109 -5.66 6.23 12.62
N PHE A 110 -4.63 6.99 12.30
CA PHE A 110 -4.09 8.01 13.21
C PHE A 110 -4.94 9.29 13.25
N LEU A 111 -5.93 9.43 12.37
CA LEU A 111 -6.97 10.45 12.43
C LEU A 111 -8.23 9.99 13.17
N GLN A 112 -8.29 8.74 13.63
CA GLN A 112 -9.49 8.11 14.17
C GLN A 112 -10.10 8.86 15.36
N ASP A 113 -9.32 9.66 16.07
CA ASP A 113 -9.74 10.46 17.23
C ASP A 113 -10.07 11.93 16.86
N GLU A 114 -9.87 12.36 15.60
CA GLU A 114 -10.04 13.74 15.11
C GLU A 114 -11.36 13.91 14.34
N TRP A 115 -12.47 13.72 15.01
CA TRP A 115 -13.80 13.63 14.38
C TRP A 115 -14.21 14.90 13.63
N GLU A 116 -13.93 16.08 14.16
CA GLU A 116 -14.22 17.35 13.50
C GLU A 116 -13.50 17.50 12.15
N LEU A 117 -12.23 17.08 12.11
CA LEU A 117 -11.46 17.07 10.87
C LEU A 117 -12.03 16.08 9.85
N LEU A 118 -12.38 14.87 10.30
CA LEU A 118 -12.94 13.82 9.43
C LEU A 118 -14.33 14.20 8.91
N GLU A 119 -15.19 14.76 9.77
CA GLU A 119 -16.50 15.29 9.37
C GLU A 119 -16.35 16.35 8.29
N LYS A 120 -15.45 17.32 8.49
CA LYS A 120 -15.15 18.36 7.50
C LYS A 120 -14.63 17.78 6.19
N MET A 121 -13.72 16.80 6.23
CA MET A 121 -13.18 16.17 5.02
C MET A 121 -14.26 15.47 4.21
N VAL A 122 -15.08 14.64 4.84
CA VAL A 122 -16.12 13.86 4.16
C VAL A 122 -17.23 14.80 3.64
N LYS A 123 -17.68 15.74 4.46
CA LYS A 123 -18.73 16.71 4.09
C LYS A 123 -18.32 17.53 2.88
N LEU A 124 -17.14 18.15 2.94
CA LEU A 124 -16.63 19.00 1.86
C LEU A 124 -16.45 18.20 0.55
N ALA A 125 -15.94 16.97 0.63
CA ALA A 125 -15.82 16.11 -0.53
C ALA A 125 -17.19 15.67 -1.06
N ASN A 126 -18.13 15.31 -0.18
CA ASN A 126 -19.48 14.96 -0.60
C ASN A 126 -20.21 16.12 -1.30
N GLU A 127 -19.97 17.35 -0.90
CA GLU A 127 -20.57 18.55 -1.53
C GLU A 127 -19.95 18.86 -2.90
N LYS A 128 -18.64 18.71 -3.06
CA LYS A 128 -17.91 19.20 -4.24
C LYS A 128 -17.64 18.16 -5.32
N VAL A 129 -17.60 16.86 -4.97
CA VAL A 129 -17.23 15.77 -5.88
C VAL A 129 -18.49 15.15 -6.48
N SER A 130 -18.47 14.85 -7.76
CA SER A 130 -19.63 14.31 -8.52
C SER A 130 -19.95 12.85 -8.22
N VAL A 131 -18.96 12.07 -7.78
CA VAL A 131 -19.12 10.66 -7.41
C VAL A 131 -19.28 10.50 -5.88
N PRO A 132 -19.89 9.38 -5.41
CA PRO A 132 -20.04 9.11 -3.99
C PRO A 132 -18.70 9.04 -3.24
N ILE A 133 -18.71 9.48 -1.98
CA ILE A 133 -17.58 9.34 -1.06
C ILE A 133 -17.85 8.13 -0.18
N THR A 134 -16.86 7.23 -0.08
CA THR A 134 -16.87 6.06 0.78
C THR A 134 -15.73 6.15 1.79
N CYS A 135 -15.81 5.40 2.89
CA CYS A 135 -14.76 5.38 3.91
C CYS A 135 -14.41 3.95 4.32
N LYS A 136 -13.11 3.69 4.51
CA LYS A 136 -12.63 2.43 5.06
C LYS A 136 -12.00 2.64 6.43
N ILE A 137 -12.65 2.09 7.47
CA ILE A 137 -12.31 2.32 8.88
C ILE A 137 -11.77 1.08 9.59
N ARG A 138 -11.16 1.29 10.76
CA ARG A 138 -10.94 0.29 11.81
C ARG A 138 -11.83 0.59 13.00
N VAL A 139 -12.03 -0.43 13.84
CA VAL A 139 -12.85 -0.31 15.05
C VAL A 139 -12.05 0.27 16.23
N PHE A 140 -12.74 0.84 17.19
CA PHE A 140 -12.21 1.14 18.53
C PHE A 140 -12.26 -0.11 19.41
N ASN A 141 -11.75 -0.04 20.63
CA ASN A 141 -11.91 -1.13 21.60
C ASN A 141 -13.37 -1.25 22.04
N GLU A 142 -14.05 -0.11 22.20
CA GLU A 142 -15.44 -0.02 22.62
C GLU A 142 -16.38 -0.04 21.39
N VAL A 143 -17.40 -0.91 21.44
CA VAL A 143 -18.42 -1.05 20.40
C VAL A 143 -19.17 0.27 20.20
N ASP A 144 -19.65 0.89 21.27
CA ASP A 144 -20.42 2.14 21.21
C ASP A 144 -19.64 3.29 20.56
N ARG A 145 -18.35 3.38 20.84
CA ARG A 145 -17.48 4.39 20.23
C ARG A 145 -17.31 4.13 18.73
N THR A 146 -17.21 2.87 18.33
CA THR A 146 -17.15 2.47 16.92
C THR A 146 -18.44 2.83 16.19
N VAL A 147 -19.59 2.56 16.81
CA VAL A 147 -20.92 2.92 16.27
C VAL A 147 -21.05 4.42 16.08
N LYS A 148 -20.75 5.23 17.11
CA LYS A 148 -20.81 6.70 17.02
C LYS A 148 -19.90 7.25 15.94
N TYR A 149 -18.71 6.64 15.78
CA TYR A 149 -17.76 7.00 14.71
C TYR A 149 -18.35 6.73 13.32
N ALA A 150 -18.97 5.57 13.12
CA ALA A 150 -19.62 5.21 11.86
C ALA A 150 -20.81 6.15 11.55
N GLN A 151 -21.65 6.46 12.54
CA GLN A 151 -22.77 7.39 12.41
C GLN A 151 -22.31 8.83 12.09
N MET A 152 -21.21 9.28 12.67
CA MET A 152 -20.61 10.57 12.35
C MET A 152 -20.19 10.63 10.88
N LEU A 153 -19.53 9.59 10.35
CA LEU A 153 -19.12 9.53 8.94
C LEU A 153 -20.31 9.47 7.99
N GLU A 154 -21.35 8.70 8.33
CA GLU A 154 -22.61 8.67 7.58
C GLU A 154 -23.26 10.06 7.53
N LYS A 155 -23.41 10.73 8.69
CA LYS A 155 -23.96 12.08 8.79
C LYS A 155 -23.15 13.11 8.01
N ALA A 156 -21.85 12.94 7.93
CA ALA A 156 -20.95 13.77 7.12
C ALA A 156 -21.15 13.58 5.60
N GLY A 157 -21.84 12.52 5.18
CA GLY A 157 -22.14 12.25 3.76
C GLY A 157 -21.42 11.06 3.16
N CYS A 158 -20.84 10.18 3.99
CA CYS A 158 -20.31 8.88 3.55
C CYS A 158 -21.46 8.02 3.01
N GLN A 159 -21.28 7.40 1.84
CA GLN A 159 -22.33 6.65 1.14
C GLN A 159 -22.18 5.13 1.26
N LEU A 160 -21.03 4.63 1.70
CA LEU A 160 -20.74 3.25 1.99
C LEU A 160 -19.56 3.16 2.95
N LEU A 161 -19.69 2.34 3.98
CA LEU A 161 -18.64 2.08 4.95
C LEU A 161 -18.03 0.69 4.77
N THR A 162 -16.70 0.60 4.68
CA THR A 162 -15.99 -0.67 4.88
C THR A 162 -15.41 -0.71 6.28
N VAL A 163 -15.83 -1.67 7.09
CA VAL A 163 -15.41 -1.81 8.49
C VAL A 163 -14.43 -2.97 8.65
N HIS A 164 -13.18 -2.68 8.94
CA HIS A 164 -12.22 -3.68 9.34
C HIS A 164 -12.33 -3.93 10.85
N GLY A 165 -12.80 -5.12 11.23
CA GLY A 165 -13.09 -5.50 12.62
C GLY A 165 -11.86 -5.63 13.54
N ARG A 166 -10.80 -4.85 13.30
CA ARG A 166 -9.57 -4.79 14.10
C ARG A 166 -9.28 -3.38 14.52
N THR A 167 -8.74 -3.20 15.73
CA THR A 167 -8.31 -1.91 16.26
C THR A 167 -6.98 -1.46 15.63
N LYS A 168 -6.57 -0.21 15.89
CA LYS A 168 -5.29 0.34 15.41
C LYS A 168 -4.06 -0.43 15.89
N ASP A 169 -4.15 -1.07 17.06
CA ASP A 169 -3.05 -1.79 17.67
C ASP A 169 -2.94 -3.24 17.21
N GLN A 170 -4.02 -3.79 16.67
CA GLN A 170 -4.05 -5.13 16.08
C GLN A 170 -3.36 -5.17 14.71
N LYS A 171 -2.03 -5.22 14.70
CA LYS A 171 -1.17 -5.26 13.51
C LYS A 171 0.08 -6.10 13.73
N GLY A 172 0.70 -6.57 12.62
CA GLY A 172 1.93 -7.37 12.68
C GLY A 172 1.74 -8.66 13.46
N THR A 173 2.54 -8.89 14.48
CA THR A 173 2.50 -10.10 15.34
C THR A 173 1.28 -10.17 16.25
N VAL A 174 0.68 -9.01 16.58
CA VAL A 174 -0.49 -8.92 17.48
C VAL A 174 -1.79 -8.66 16.72
N THR A 175 -1.88 -9.03 15.45
CA THR A 175 -3.06 -8.77 14.62
C THR A 175 -4.33 -9.44 15.14
N GLY A 176 -4.26 -10.62 15.71
CA GLY A 176 -5.41 -11.33 16.29
C GLY A 176 -6.58 -11.55 15.30
N ILE A 177 -7.74 -11.85 15.85
CA ILE A 177 -8.99 -12.08 15.12
C ILE A 177 -9.75 -10.75 14.97
N ALA A 178 -10.39 -10.53 13.83
CA ALA A 178 -11.29 -9.39 13.62
C ALA A 178 -12.63 -9.64 14.32
N SER A 179 -13.16 -8.63 15.00
CA SER A 179 -14.45 -8.71 15.66
C SER A 179 -15.59 -8.46 14.68
N TRP A 180 -16.37 -9.46 14.39
CA TRP A 180 -17.61 -9.34 13.60
C TRP A 180 -18.74 -8.71 14.43
N GLU A 181 -18.68 -8.79 15.76
CA GLU A 181 -19.60 -8.10 16.66
C GLU A 181 -19.59 -6.58 16.44
N HIS A 182 -18.41 -5.96 16.37
CA HIS A 182 -18.29 -4.53 16.06
C HIS A 182 -18.85 -4.21 14.66
N ILE A 183 -18.60 -5.07 13.68
CA ILE A 183 -19.10 -4.88 12.32
C ILE A 183 -20.63 -4.95 12.30
N LYS A 184 -21.22 -5.95 12.99
CA LYS A 184 -22.67 -6.07 13.14
C LYS A 184 -23.28 -4.83 13.80
N ALA A 185 -22.70 -4.40 14.93
CA ALA A 185 -23.21 -3.21 15.64
C ALA A 185 -23.19 -1.95 14.77
N VAL A 186 -22.14 -1.76 13.95
CA VAL A 186 -22.10 -0.68 12.96
C VAL A 186 -23.19 -0.87 11.91
N ARG A 187 -23.34 -2.10 11.35
CA ARG A 187 -24.35 -2.37 10.32
C ARG A 187 -25.77 -2.09 10.81
N ASP A 188 -26.08 -2.44 12.05
CA ASP A 188 -27.40 -2.24 12.65
C ASP A 188 -27.67 -0.75 12.97
N ALA A 189 -26.64 0.07 13.10
CA ALA A 189 -26.73 1.47 13.54
C ALA A 189 -26.68 2.51 12.41
N VAL A 190 -26.35 2.11 11.16
CA VAL A 190 -26.27 3.03 10.01
C VAL A 190 -27.26 2.64 8.93
N SER A 191 -27.70 3.63 8.14
CA SER A 191 -28.67 3.47 7.05
C SER A 191 -28.01 3.28 5.68
N ILE A 192 -26.69 3.37 5.60
CA ILE A 192 -25.90 3.15 4.38
C ILE A 192 -25.39 1.71 4.29
N PRO A 193 -25.01 1.23 3.09
CA PRO A 193 -24.38 -0.09 2.94
C PRO A 193 -23.09 -0.21 3.75
N VAL A 194 -22.87 -1.41 4.31
CA VAL A 194 -21.65 -1.74 5.05
C VAL A 194 -20.98 -2.95 4.43
N PHE A 195 -19.66 -2.88 4.23
CA PHE A 195 -18.82 -4.03 3.89
C PHE A 195 -18.00 -4.45 5.10
N ALA A 196 -17.94 -5.76 5.34
CA ALA A 196 -17.12 -6.35 6.39
C ALA A 196 -15.69 -6.63 5.85
N ASN A 197 -14.67 -6.40 6.68
CA ASN A 197 -13.30 -6.79 6.36
C ASN A 197 -12.62 -7.46 7.57
N GLY A 198 -11.96 -8.57 7.30
CA GLY A 198 -11.19 -9.35 8.28
C GLY A 198 -11.69 -10.77 8.47
N ASN A 199 -10.77 -11.71 8.66
CA ASN A 199 -10.97 -13.16 8.84
C ASN A 199 -11.60 -13.89 7.63
N ILE A 200 -11.40 -13.38 6.41
CA ILE A 200 -11.97 -13.94 5.18
C ILE A 200 -10.88 -14.68 4.41
N GLN A 201 -10.99 -16.00 4.37
CA GLN A 201 -10.00 -16.89 3.77
C GLN A 201 -10.60 -17.89 2.79
N HIS A 202 -11.90 -18.18 2.95
CA HIS A 202 -12.70 -19.07 2.12
C HIS A 202 -14.00 -18.38 1.70
N LEU A 203 -14.65 -18.89 0.66
CA LEU A 203 -15.98 -18.42 0.26
C LEU A 203 -17.01 -18.66 1.38
N SER A 204 -16.90 -19.75 2.12
CA SER A 204 -17.76 -20.04 3.27
C SER A 204 -17.64 -18.99 4.39
N ASP A 205 -16.46 -18.36 4.55
CA ASP A 205 -16.31 -17.25 5.50
C ASP A 205 -17.12 -16.04 5.07
N VAL A 206 -17.23 -15.80 3.76
CA VAL A 206 -18.04 -14.69 3.21
C VAL A 206 -19.49 -14.89 3.55
N GLU A 207 -20.03 -16.10 3.28
CA GLU A 207 -21.42 -16.44 3.52
C GLU A 207 -21.75 -16.37 5.02
N ARG A 208 -20.88 -16.95 5.86
CA ARG A 208 -21.02 -16.89 7.31
C ARG A 208 -20.96 -15.44 7.83
N CYS A 209 -20.02 -14.63 7.36
CA CYS A 209 -19.89 -13.24 7.76
C CYS A 209 -21.15 -12.42 7.42
N ILE A 210 -21.71 -12.61 6.23
CA ILE A 210 -22.96 -11.95 5.83
C ILE A 210 -24.14 -12.41 6.71
N ALA A 211 -24.23 -13.71 6.97
CA ALA A 211 -25.31 -14.26 7.80
C ALA A 211 -25.23 -13.75 9.24
N GLU A 212 -24.04 -13.67 9.83
CA GLU A 212 -23.83 -13.23 11.21
C GLU A 212 -23.95 -11.72 11.40
N THR A 213 -23.54 -10.93 10.39
CA THR A 213 -23.43 -9.46 10.55
C THR A 213 -24.49 -8.66 9.80
N GLY A 214 -25.17 -9.27 8.83
CA GLY A 214 -26.15 -8.57 7.98
C GLY A 214 -25.56 -7.55 7.00
N VAL A 215 -24.24 -7.56 6.77
CA VAL A 215 -23.56 -6.64 5.84
C VAL A 215 -23.91 -6.95 4.38
N GLN A 216 -23.77 -5.95 3.51
CA GLN A 216 -24.07 -6.05 2.09
C GLN A 216 -22.99 -6.74 1.29
N GLY A 217 -21.75 -6.71 1.77
CA GLY A 217 -20.63 -7.36 1.09
C GLY A 217 -19.45 -7.59 2.03
N VAL A 218 -18.50 -8.38 1.57
CA VAL A 218 -17.35 -8.82 2.34
C VAL A 218 -16.06 -8.60 1.57
N MET A 219 -15.08 -8.02 2.23
CA MET A 219 -13.79 -7.65 1.66
C MET A 219 -12.70 -8.60 2.16
N SER A 220 -11.94 -9.17 1.23
CA SER A 220 -10.74 -9.96 1.52
C SER A 220 -9.47 -9.23 1.05
N ALA A 221 -8.40 -9.33 1.84
CA ALA A 221 -7.07 -8.83 1.51
C ALA A 221 -6.07 -10.00 1.42
N GLU A 222 -5.51 -10.41 2.55
CA GLU A 222 -4.47 -11.46 2.59
C GLU A 222 -4.98 -12.80 2.06
N GLY A 223 -6.24 -13.17 2.33
CA GLY A 223 -6.84 -14.39 1.78
C GLY A 223 -6.86 -14.38 0.25
N ASN A 224 -7.27 -13.28 -0.36
CA ASN A 224 -7.24 -13.13 -1.83
C ASN A 224 -5.81 -13.13 -2.39
N LEU A 225 -4.82 -12.55 -1.69
CA LEU A 225 -3.41 -12.56 -2.12
C LEU A 225 -2.77 -13.95 -2.11
N HIS A 226 -3.25 -14.85 -1.28
CA HIS A 226 -2.77 -16.24 -1.21
C HIS A 226 -3.59 -17.18 -2.09
N ASN A 227 -4.85 -16.85 -2.33
CA ASN A 227 -5.72 -17.57 -3.24
C ASN A 227 -6.58 -16.60 -4.07
N PRO A 228 -6.16 -16.24 -5.30
CA PRO A 228 -6.93 -15.37 -6.19
C PRO A 228 -8.33 -15.92 -6.50
N ALA A 229 -8.52 -17.25 -6.43
CA ALA A 229 -9.77 -17.92 -6.69
C ALA A 229 -10.68 -18.06 -5.45
N LEU A 230 -10.39 -17.34 -4.36
CA LEU A 230 -11.17 -17.35 -3.12
C LEU A 230 -12.66 -17.13 -3.37
N PHE A 231 -13.01 -16.11 -4.15
CA PHE A 231 -14.40 -15.76 -4.42
C PHE A 231 -15.10 -16.69 -5.43
N ALA A 232 -14.35 -17.55 -6.13
CA ALA A 232 -14.88 -18.68 -6.90
C ALA A 232 -15.07 -19.95 -6.05
N GLY A 233 -14.72 -19.91 -4.75
CA GLY A 233 -14.83 -21.06 -3.85
C GLY A 233 -13.88 -22.20 -4.16
N ARG A 234 -12.78 -21.95 -4.87
CA ARG A 234 -11.80 -22.96 -5.31
C ARG A 234 -10.43 -22.70 -4.71
N SER A 235 -9.68 -23.78 -4.52
CA SER A 235 -8.23 -23.75 -4.22
C SER A 235 -7.48 -24.45 -5.35
N PRO A 236 -7.20 -23.74 -6.46
CA PRO A 236 -6.54 -24.33 -7.62
C PRO A 236 -5.03 -24.54 -7.37
N PRO A 237 -4.36 -25.31 -8.26
CA PRO A 237 -2.91 -25.34 -8.28
C PRO A 237 -2.30 -23.94 -8.42
N VAL A 238 -1.23 -23.67 -7.66
CA VAL A 238 -0.59 -22.35 -7.63
C VAL A 238 -0.11 -21.92 -9.01
N TRP A 239 0.41 -22.87 -9.83
CA TRP A 239 0.87 -22.54 -11.19
C TRP A 239 -0.26 -22.05 -12.10
N GLU A 240 -1.52 -22.54 -11.93
CA GLU A 240 -2.65 -22.03 -12.70
C GLU A 240 -2.87 -20.54 -12.45
N MET A 241 -2.85 -20.15 -11.19
CA MET A 241 -3.02 -18.74 -10.80
C MET A 241 -1.83 -17.88 -11.21
N ALA A 242 -0.61 -18.39 -11.06
CA ALA A 242 0.62 -17.69 -11.44
C ALA A 242 0.70 -17.47 -12.95
N GLU A 243 0.36 -18.47 -13.76
CA GLU A 243 0.33 -18.38 -15.23
C GLU A 243 -0.72 -17.36 -15.69
N GLN A 244 -1.93 -17.43 -15.15
CA GLN A 244 -2.99 -16.46 -15.47
C GLN A 244 -2.60 -15.04 -15.04
N TYR A 245 -1.96 -14.87 -13.89
CA TYR A 245 -1.49 -13.57 -13.44
C TYR A 245 -0.42 -13.00 -14.39
N LEU A 246 0.57 -13.78 -14.75
CA LEU A 246 1.64 -13.38 -15.67
C LEU A 246 1.10 -13.05 -17.07
N GLU A 247 0.09 -13.80 -17.55
CA GLU A 247 -0.62 -13.51 -18.79
C GLU A 247 -1.29 -12.12 -18.73
N VAL A 248 -2.00 -11.83 -17.64
CA VAL A 248 -2.64 -10.52 -17.45
C VAL A 248 -1.62 -9.40 -17.40
N VAL A 249 -0.49 -9.60 -16.70
CA VAL A 249 0.62 -8.63 -16.64
C VAL A 249 1.18 -8.33 -18.04
N GLN A 250 1.34 -9.34 -18.88
CA GLN A 250 1.84 -9.17 -20.25
C GLN A 250 0.85 -8.41 -21.13
N ARG A 251 -0.45 -8.64 -20.97
CA ARG A 251 -1.51 -7.98 -21.76
C ARG A 251 -1.78 -6.54 -21.33
N HIS A 252 -1.43 -6.16 -20.11
CA HIS A 252 -1.74 -4.84 -19.53
C HIS A 252 -0.51 -4.14 -18.97
N PRO A 253 0.48 -3.77 -19.82
CA PRO A 253 1.60 -2.94 -19.40
C PRO A 253 1.16 -1.48 -19.16
N PRO A 254 1.90 -0.71 -18.35
CA PRO A 254 3.07 -1.12 -17.57
C PRO A 254 2.68 -1.80 -16.25
N CYS A 255 3.47 -2.79 -15.84
CA CYS A 255 3.37 -3.35 -14.49
C CYS A 255 4.75 -3.37 -13.82
N THR A 256 4.82 -2.86 -12.61
CA THR A 256 6.07 -2.77 -11.86
C THR A 256 6.56 -4.17 -11.48
N LEU A 257 7.76 -4.53 -11.91
CA LEU A 257 8.34 -5.87 -11.70
C LEU A 257 8.41 -6.29 -10.22
N SER A 258 8.60 -5.33 -9.30
CA SER A 258 8.58 -5.61 -7.86
C SER A 258 7.22 -6.08 -7.38
N TYR A 259 6.12 -5.56 -7.96
CA TYR A 259 4.75 -5.98 -7.63
C TYR A 259 4.50 -7.41 -8.13
N VAL A 260 4.88 -7.68 -9.39
CA VAL A 260 4.77 -9.03 -9.97
C VAL A 260 5.53 -10.05 -9.12
N ARG A 261 6.77 -9.72 -8.75
CA ARG A 261 7.59 -10.57 -7.89
C ARG A 261 6.94 -10.81 -6.53
N ALA A 262 6.38 -9.75 -5.92
CA ALA A 262 5.73 -9.86 -4.61
C ALA A 262 4.50 -10.77 -4.65
N HIS A 263 3.69 -10.73 -5.73
CA HIS A 263 2.58 -11.65 -5.93
C HIS A 263 3.04 -13.09 -6.11
N LEU A 264 4.06 -13.35 -6.93
CA LEU A 264 4.61 -14.69 -7.09
C LEU A 264 5.16 -15.24 -5.77
N PHE A 265 5.84 -14.43 -4.95
CA PHE A 265 6.28 -14.84 -3.61
C PHE A 265 5.14 -15.20 -2.66
N LYS A 266 3.96 -14.60 -2.84
CA LYS A 266 2.78 -14.93 -2.00
C LYS A 266 2.07 -16.17 -2.49
N MET A 267 1.82 -16.28 -3.78
CA MET A 267 1.17 -17.45 -4.37
C MET A 267 2.01 -18.72 -4.16
N TRP A 268 3.28 -18.66 -4.48
CA TRP A 268 4.25 -19.76 -4.31
C TRP A 268 4.80 -19.88 -2.88
N HIS A 269 4.21 -19.21 -1.89
CA HIS A 269 4.78 -19.08 -0.54
C HIS A 269 5.23 -20.40 0.06
N HIS A 270 4.39 -21.40 0.06
CA HIS A 270 4.67 -22.71 0.66
C HIS A 270 5.64 -23.55 -0.18
N THR A 271 5.47 -23.58 -1.48
CA THR A 271 6.37 -24.23 -2.43
C THR A 271 7.81 -23.68 -2.34
N LEU A 272 7.95 -22.36 -2.19
CA LEU A 272 9.25 -21.70 -2.04
C LEU A 272 9.93 -21.96 -0.68
N GLN A 273 9.25 -22.53 0.28
CA GLN A 273 9.87 -23.00 1.53
C GLN A 273 10.60 -24.33 1.31
N ILE A 274 10.14 -25.15 0.37
CA ILE A 274 10.72 -26.43 -0.04
C ILE A 274 11.83 -26.18 -1.05
N HIS A 275 11.54 -25.49 -2.14
CA HIS A 275 12.49 -25.17 -3.22
C HIS A 275 13.23 -23.85 -2.95
N GLN A 276 14.18 -23.86 -2.01
CA GLN A 276 14.87 -22.66 -1.57
C GLN A 276 15.81 -22.06 -2.63
N ASP A 277 16.36 -22.89 -3.51
CA ASP A 277 17.16 -22.46 -4.66
C ASP A 277 16.31 -21.59 -5.61
N LEU A 278 15.12 -22.04 -6.00
CA LEU A 278 14.19 -21.27 -6.84
C LEU A 278 13.64 -20.03 -6.12
N ARG A 279 13.55 -20.05 -4.78
CA ARG A 279 13.25 -18.86 -3.98
C ARG A 279 14.33 -17.79 -4.13
N GLU A 280 15.60 -18.18 -4.11
CA GLU A 280 16.71 -17.26 -4.32
C GLU A 280 16.72 -16.71 -5.75
N ASP A 281 16.47 -17.55 -6.74
CA ASP A 281 16.40 -17.15 -8.13
C ASP A 281 15.24 -16.16 -8.37
N LEU A 282 14.05 -16.44 -7.84
CA LEU A 282 12.91 -15.53 -7.91
C LEU A 282 13.22 -14.13 -7.32
N ALA A 283 14.06 -14.08 -6.27
CA ALA A 283 14.48 -12.83 -5.66
C ALA A 283 15.47 -12.03 -6.54
N LYS A 284 16.29 -12.71 -7.34
CA LYS A 284 17.41 -12.11 -8.10
C LYS A 284 17.04 -11.68 -9.52
N VAL A 285 16.04 -12.31 -10.15
CA VAL A 285 15.65 -12.05 -11.55
C VAL A 285 15.19 -10.60 -11.76
N LYS A 286 15.46 -10.05 -12.95
CA LYS A 286 15.31 -8.61 -13.23
C LYS A 286 14.35 -8.29 -14.38
N ASN A 287 13.72 -9.28 -14.98
CA ASN A 287 12.74 -9.09 -16.05
C ASN A 287 11.57 -10.07 -15.92
N LEU A 288 10.49 -9.82 -16.65
CA LEU A 288 9.26 -10.61 -16.58
C LEU A 288 9.44 -12.01 -17.12
N GLU A 289 10.24 -12.18 -18.17
CA GLU A 289 10.51 -13.50 -18.77
C GLU A 289 11.23 -14.43 -17.80
N ALA A 290 12.24 -13.91 -17.10
CA ALA A 290 12.94 -14.68 -16.07
C ALA A 290 12.03 -15.01 -14.87
N LEU A 291 11.13 -14.10 -14.44
CA LEU A 291 10.12 -14.42 -13.44
C LEU A 291 9.21 -15.57 -13.88
N SER A 292 8.76 -15.52 -15.14
CA SER A 292 7.95 -16.59 -15.73
C SER A 292 8.73 -17.89 -15.85
N GLY A 293 10.04 -17.83 -16.13
CA GLY A 293 10.93 -18.98 -16.17
C GLY A 293 11.02 -19.69 -14.82
N VAL A 294 11.23 -18.96 -13.73
CA VAL A 294 11.26 -19.52 -12.36
C VAL A 294 9.90 -20.14 -11.99
N SER A 295 8.78 -19.48 -12.32
CA SER A 295 7.44 -20.02 -12.07
C SER A 295 7.20 -21.35 -12.83
N ARG A 296 7.68 -21.47 -14.07
CA ARG A 296 7.61 -22.73 -14.85
C ARG A 296 8.45 -23.84 -14.22
N GLN A 297 9.64 -23.53 -13.73
CA GLN A 297 10.48 -24.52 -13.02
C GLN A 297 9.81 -24.99 -11.73
N LEU A 298 9.19 -24.11 -10.96
CA LEU A 298 8.40 -24.48 -9.78
C LEU A 298 7.25 -25.42 -10.16
N LYS A 299 6.50 -25.11 -11.23
CA LYS A 299 5.44 -25.98 -11.76
C LYS A 299 5.97 -27.36 -12.11
N GLN A 300 7.07 -27.41 -12.86
CA GLN A 300 7.68 -28.66 -13.28
C GLN A 300 8.06 -29.55 -12.08
N ARG A 301 8.74 -28.98 -11.07
CA ARG A 301 9.10 -29.74 -9.86
C ARG A 301 7.89 -30.27 -9.12
N CYS A 302 6.85 -29.45 -8.93
CA CYS A 302 5.61 -29.93 -8.32
C CYS A 302 4.95 -31.07 -9.12
N GLN A 303 4.95 -30.98 -10.45
CA GLN A 303 4.42 -32.05 -11.30
C GLN A 303 5.26 -33.34 -11.21
N GLU A 304 6.57 -33.23 -11.11
CA GLU A 304 7.46 -34.38 -10.88
C GLU A 304 7.25 -35.02 -9.51
N GLU A 305 7.01 -34.24 -8.47
CA GLU A 305 6.67 -34.73 -7.12
C GLU A 305 5.34 -35.49 -7.14
N ILE A 306 4.32 -34.94 -7.79
CA ILE A 306 3.02 -35.61 -7.98
C ILE A 306 3.19 -36.93 -8.73
N ALA A 307 3.99 -36.93 -9.82
CA ALA A 307 4.21 -38.14 -10.62
C ALA A 307 4.99 -39.24 -9.87
N ARG A 308 5.84 -38.88 -8.90
CA ARG A 308 6.52 -39.84 -8.02
C ARG A 308 5.62 -40.40 -6.92
N GLY A 309 4.37 -39.97 -6.84
CA GLY A 309 3.46 -40.37 -5.76
C GLY A 309 3.94 -39.90 -4.39
N GLU A 310 4.78 -38.86 -4.36
CA GLU A 310 5.10 -38.21 -3.10
C GLU A 310 3.76 -37.66 -2.57
N GLU A 311 3.14 -38.45 -1.69
CA GLU A 311 2.06 -37.90 -0.89
C GLU A 311 2.64 -36.64 -0.29
N ALA A 312 2.06 -35.50 -0.66
CA ALA A 312 2.32 -34.26 0.04
C ALA A 312 1.81 -34.48 1.46
N GLY A 313 2.64 -35.24 2.21
CA GLY A 313 2.41 -35.41 3.62
C GLY A 313 2.12 -34.03 4.16
N GLN A 314 1.18 -33.92 5.08
CA GLN A 314 0.83 -32.69 5.77
C GLN A 314 2.06 -32.07 6.43
N GLN A 315 3.06 -31.69 5.59
CA GLN A 315 4.28 -31.04 6.02
C GLN A 315 3.88 -29.69 6.58
N GLY A 316 3.95 -29.56 7.88
CA GLY A 316 3.73 -28.30 8.57
C GLY A 316 2.26 -27.94 8.85
N GLY A 317 1.29 -28.88 8.81
CA GLY A 317 -0.11 -28.61 9.18
C GLY A 317 -0.88 -27.80 8.14
N LEU A 318 -0.47 -27.81 6.86
CA LEU A 318 -1.20 -27.17 5.77
C LEU A 318 -2.49 -27.96 5.46
N PRO A 319 -3.61 -27.27 5.16
CA PRO A 319 -4.86 -27.92 4.78
C PRO A 319 -4.80 -28.60 3.42
N PHE A 320 -3.92 -28.17 2.51
CA PHE A 320 -3.70 -28.72 1.18
C PHE A 320 -2.21 -28.93 0.90
N PRO A 321 -1.84 -29.75 -0.12
CA PRO A 321 -0.49 -29.81 -0.63
C PRO A 321 0.12 -28.43 -0.91
N HIS A 322 1.42 -28.25 -0.73
CA HIS A 322 2.10 -26.96 -0.85
C HIS A 322 1.97 -26.30 -2.25
N TRP A 323 1.64 -27.06 -3.28
CA TRP A 323 1.41 -26.61 -4.65
C TRP A 323 -0.04 -26.20 -4.94
N ILE A 324 -0.95 -26.32 -3.96
CA ILE A 324 -2.33 -25.84 -4.03
C ILE A 324 -2.41 -24.48 -3.33
N CYS A 325 -3.23 -23.57 -3.85
CA CYS A 325 -3.48 -22.29 -3.20
C CYS A 325 -4.03 -22.51 -1.79
N GLN A 326 -3.33 -22.02 -0.78
CA GLN A 326 -3.67 -22.18 0.63
C GLN A 326 -4.52 -21.03 1.14
N PRO A 327 -5.42 -21.28 2.10
CA PRO A 327 -5.94 -20.20 2.91
C PRO A 327 -4.80 -19.54 3.69
N TYR A 328 -4.85 -18.20 3.85
CA TYR A 328 -3.86 -17.51 4.66
C TYR A 328 -4.14 -17.72 6.15
N VAL A 329 -3.44 -18.64 6.77
CA VAL A 329 -3.46 -18.80 8.23
C VAL A 329 -2.33 -17.97 8.84
N ARG A 330 -2.69 -17.05 9.74
CA ARG A 330 -1.67 -16.28 10.47
C ARG A 330 -0.91 -17.19 11.42
N PRO A 331 0.43 -17.09 11.43
CA PRO A 331 1.19 -17.75 12.50
C PRO A 331 0.73 -17.20 13.85
N PRO A 332 0.63 -18.05 14.88
CA PRO A 332 0.34 -17.60 16.23
C PRO A 332 1.39 -16.57 16.67
N PRO A 333 1.04 -15.63 17.57
CA PRO A 333 2.02 -14.74 18.16
C PRO A 333 3.16 -15.59 18.73
N LYS A 334 4.42 -15.22 18.45
CA LYS A 334 5.55 -15.84 19.14
C LYS A 334 5.34 -15.58 20.62
N GLU A 335 5.03 -16.59 21.38
CA GLU A 335 5.06 -16.53 22.84
C GLU A 335 6.45 -16.04 23.23
N ALA A 336 6.52 -15.08 24.12
CA ALA A 336 7.79 -14.67 24.71
C ALA A 336 8.34 -15.91 25.42
N VAL A 337 9.32 -16.57 24.80
CA VAL A 337 9.97 -17.74 25.39
C VAL A 337 10.64 -17.23 26.67
N ALA A 338 10.01 -17.55 27.80
CA ALA A 338 10.65 -17.45 29.09
C ALA A 338 11.91 -18.35 29.02
N ASN A 339 13.05 -17.77 29.33
CA ASN A 339 14.35 -18.42 29.29
C ASN A 339 14.35 -19.79 30.03
N GLY A 340 14.45 -20.86 29.24
CA GLY A 340 14.74 -22.20 29.71
C GLY A 340 15.57 -22.90 28.66
N ASN A 341 16.78 -23.31 29.02
CA ASN A 341 17.82 -23.91 28.24
C ASN A 341 17.35 -25.02 27.29
N GLY A 342 17.77 -24.98 26.02
CA GLY A 342 17.77 -26.14 25.15
C GLY A 342 17.72 -25.84 23.66
N ALA A 343 18.83 -26.06 22.96
CA ALA A 343 19.05 -26.36 21.55
C ALA A 343 18.53 -25.39 20.47
N GLU A 344 19.49 -24.78 19.80
CA GLU A 344 19.35 -23.93 18.59
C GLU A 344 18.79 -24.69 17.38
N VAL A 345 17.74 -24.14 16.78
CA VAL A 345 17.47 -24.29 15.35
C VAL A 345 17.47 -22.90 14.73
N LYS A 346 18.46 -22.62 13.91
CA LYS A 346 18.65 -21.37 13.19
C LYS A 346 17.60 -21.20 12.10
N ALA A 347 16.65 -20.32 12.30
CA ALA A 347 15.82 -19.76 11.21
C ALA A 347 16.19 -18.29 11.01
N THR A 348 16.95 -18.02 9.96
CA THR A 348 17.30 -16.66 9.51
C THR A 348 16.12 -16.06 8.76
N CYS A 349 15.43 -15.13 9.37
CA CYS A 349 14.48 -14.25 8.68
C CYS A 349 14.85 -12.79 8.93
N HIS A 350 15.40 -12.13 7.91
CA HIS A 350 15.70 -10.70 7.94
C HIS A 350 14.41 -9.89 7.75
N LYS A 351 13.90 -9.30 8.82
CA LYS A 351 13.06 -8.10 8.76
C LYS A 351 13.67 -7.02 9.63
N ARG A 352 14.01 -5.89 9.01
CA ARG A 352 14.35 -4.66 9.72
C ARG A 352 13.09 -4.10 10.39
N ALA A 353 12.98 -4.24 11.71
CA ALA A 353 12.10 -3.43 12.53
C ALA A 353 12.96 -2.38 13.23
N LEU A 354 12.69 -1.11 12.96
CA LEU A 354 13.17 0.02 13.75
C LEU A 354 12.16 0.23 14.87
N GLU A 355 12.53 -0.19 16.09
CA GLU A 355 11.82 0.21 17.30
C GLU A 355 12.50 1.43 17.89
N ASP A 356 11.77 2.55 17.95
CA ASP A 356 12.04 3.65 18.85
C ASP A 356 11.19 3.45 20.11
N SER A 357 11.82 3.13 21.21
CA SER A 357 11.24 3.26 22.54
C SER A 357 11.95 4.40 23.27
N ASP A 358 11.20 5.47 23.48
CA ASP A 358 11.52 6.54 24.40
C ASP A 358 11.20 6.08 25.83
N ARG A 359 12.23 5.93 26.69
CA ARG A 359 12.15 6.06 28.17
C ARG A 359 13.54 6.11 28.78
N GLY A 360 13.66 7.04 29.70
CA GLY A 360 14.88 7.44 30.36
C GLY A 360 15.45 6.44 31.40
N ALA A 361 16.70 6.73 31.72
CA ALA A 361 17.52 6.37 32.89
C ALA A 361 17.68 4.86 33.22
N ASP A 362 18.77 4.26 32.83
CA ASP A 362 19.90 3.90 33.66
C ASP A 362 20.96 3.10 32.88
N ALA A 363 22.18 3.11 33.43
CA ALA A 363 23.44 2.74 32.78
C ALA A 363 23.56 1.27 32.36
N ASP A 364 24.41 1.05 31.35
CA ASP A 364 25.13 -0.19 31.02
C ASP A 364 24.39 -1.40 30.39
N ALA A 365 23.68 -1.16 29.28
CA ALA A 365 23.50 -2.24 28.30
C ALA A 365 23.80 -1.74 26.89
N LEU A 366 24.92 -2.15 26.33
CA LEU A 366 25.30 -1.88 24.95
C LEU A 366 24.23 -2.45 23.99
N SER A 367 23.62 -1.61 23.16
CA SER A 367 22.61 -2.01 22.19
C SER A 367 23.13 -3.14 21.28
N LYS A 368 22.26 -4.07 20.84
CA LYS A 368 22.59 -5.21 19.95
C LYS A 368 23.34 -4.79 18.68
N ASN A 369 23.15 -3.58 18.21
CA ASN A 369 23.88 -3.01 17.07
C ASN A 369 25.31 -2.58 17.41
N LYS A 370 25.58 -2.15 18.64
CA LYS A 370 26.94 -1.88 19.14
C LYS A 370 27.72 -3.17 19.33
N LEU A 371 27.08 -4.22 19.84
CA LEU A 371 27.66 -5.56 19.96
C LEU A 371 28.02 -6.17 18.59
N LYS A 372 27.14 -6.07 17.59
CA LYS A 372 27.44 -6.51 16.20
C LYS A 372 28.55 -5.69 15.55
N LYS A 373 28.65 -4.38 15.81
CA LYS A 373 29.77 -3.56 15.33
C LYS A 373 31.09 -3.89 16.02
N LYS A 374 31.06 -4.22 17.30
CA LYS A 374 32.24 -4.67 18.07
C LYS A 374 32.74 -6.03 17.59
N ALA A 375 31.84 -6.97 17.30
CA ALA A 375 32.17 -8.28 16.75
C ALA A 375 32.77 -8.21 15.32
N ARG A 376 32.38 -7.24 14.50
CA ARG A 376 32.91 -7.02 13.14
C ARG A 376 34.25 -6.26 13.10
N ASN A 377 34.58 -5.53 14.17
CA ASN A 377 35.82 -4.73 14.27
C ASN A 377 36.33 -4.77 15.71
N PRO A 378 36.95 -5.88 16.15
CA PRO A 378 37.34 -6.09 17.54
C PRO A 378 38.40 -5.10 18.06
N HIS A 379 39.16 -4.46 17.15
CA HIS A 379 40.23 -3.51 17.50
C HIS A 379 39.80 -2.02 17.51
N LYS A 380 38.51 -1.72 17.31
CA LYS A 380 37.99 -0.35 17.38
C LYS A 380 37.38 -0.08 18.76
N ASN A 381 38.07 0.71 19.59
CA ASN A 381 37.51 1.23 20.84
C ASN A 381 36.37 2.20 20.54
N PHE A 382 35.14 1.80 20.87
CA PHE A 382 33.96 2.65 20.81
C PHE A 382 33.77 3.35 22.18
N CYS A 383 34.63 4.33 22.49
CA CYS A 383 34.44 5.17 23.68
C CYS A 383 33.40 6.28 23.37
N PRO A 384 32.40 6.52 24.27
CA PRO A 384 31.35 7.52 24.05
C PRO A 384 31.87 8.97 24.03
N GLU A 385 33.05 9.22 24.57
CA GLU A 385 33.57 10.56 24.82
C GLU A 385 34.21 11.29 23.62
N HIS A 386 34.40 10.63 22.49
CA HIS A 386 34.99 11.22 21.29
C HIS A 386 34.15 11.02 20.03
N LYS A 387 32.90 11.48 20.04
CA LYS A 387 32.26 11.84 18.77
C LYS A 387 32.79 13.21 18.37
N PRO A 388 33.50 13.35 17.22
CA PRO A 388 33.87 14.68 16.74
C PRO A 388 32.59 15.49 16.57
N LYS A 389 32.49 16.67 17.20
CA LYS A 389 31.37 17.60 17.01
C LYS A 389 31.29 17.86 15.51
N TYR A 390 30.22 17.43 14.84
CA TYR A 390 30.03 17.75 13.44
C TYR A 390 29.87 19.25 13.27
N ILE A 391 30.47 19.77 12.20
CA ILE A 391 30.33 21.18 11.84
C ILE A 391 28.91 21.36 11.25
N LYS A 392 28.20 22.38 11.69
CA LYS A 392 26.85 22.69 11.24
C LYS A 392 26.85 23.34 9.86
N CYS A 393 25.83 23.04 9.06
CA CYS A 393 25.52 23.73 7.82
C CYS A 393 25.13 25.17 8.10
N GLU A 394 25.75 26.11 7.43
CA GLU A 394 25.52 27.55 7.63
C GLU A 394 24.09 28.01 7.32
N GLN A 395 23.36 27.27 6.47
CA GLN A 395 21.97 27.61 6.08
C GLN A 395 20.89 26.98 6.93
N CYS A 396 21.07 25.76 7.47
CA CYS A 396 19.98 25.02 8.11
C CYS A 396 20.37 24.30 9.40
N GLY A 397 21.62 24.48 9.89
CA GLY A 397 22.07 23.86 11.14
C GLY A 397 22.31 22.35 11.11
N ASN A 398 21.91 21.64 10.07
CA ASN A 398 22.17 20.20 9.91
C ASN A 398 23.67 19.90 9.75
N PRO A 399 24.15 18.67 10.00
CA PRO A 399 25.54 18.32 9.75
C PRO A 399 25.96 18.66 8.33
N LYS A 400 27.03 19.44 8.15
CA LYS A 400 27.59 19.72 6.82
C LYS A 400 28.29 18.49 6.26
N GLY A 401 28.41 18.40 4.93
CA GLY A 401 29.28 17.40 4.28
C GLY A 401 30.76 17.68 4.58
N ASN A 402 31.50 16.65 5.02
CA ASN A 402 32.90 16.82 5.49
C ASN A 402 33.83 17.47 4.47
N LYS A 403 33.58 17.34 3.18
CA LYS A 403 34.36 17.91 2.07
C LYS A 403 33.49 18.77 1.15
N CYS A 404 32.39 19.33 1.67
CA CYS A 404 31.50 20.18 0.89
C CYS A 404 32.19 21.52 0.57
N VAL A 405 32.28 21.86 -0.72
CA VAL A 405 32.90 23.11 -1.20
C VAL A 405 32.22 24.37 -0.64
N PHE A 406 30.91 24.26 -0.36
CA PHE A 406 30.12 25.39 0.15
C PHE A 406 29.88 25.35 1.66
N ASN A 407 30.52 24.46 2.41
CA ASN A 407 30.28 24.25 3.84
C ASN A 407 28.82 23.93 4.23
N LEU A 408 28.05 23.31 3.32
CA LEU A 408 26.64 23.06 3.47
C LEU A 408 26.33 21.54 3.62
N CYS A 409 25.15 21.22 4.17
CA CYS A 409 24.59 19.87 4.08
C CYS A 409 24.19 19.56 2.62
N ARG A 410 23.94 18.30 2.31
CA ARG A 410 23.64 17.87 0.92
C ARG A 410 22.46 18.63 0.29
N ALA A 411 21.39 18.87 1.05
CA ALA A 411 20.18 19.54 0.55
C ALA A 411 20.43 21.04 0.24
N CYS A 412 21.11 21.77 1.14
CA CYS A 412 21.45 23.18 0.94
C CYS A 412 22.52 23.34 -0.14
N CYS A 413 23.50 22.44 -0.16
CA CYS A 413 24.53 22.42 -1.19
C CYS A 413 23.94 22.19 -2.59
N LYS A 414 22.98 21.28 -2.73
CA LYS A 414 22.28 21.05 -4.00
C LYS A 414 21.60 22.32 -4.51
N LYS A 415 20.86 23.04 -3.65
CA LYS A 415 20.19 24.29 -4.02
C LYS A 415 21.22 25.37 -4.47
N LYS A 416 22.32 25.52 -3.73
CA LYS A 416 23.35 26.49 -4.04
C LYS A 416 24.13 26.13 -5.31
N ALA A 417 24.52 24.87 -5.47
CA ALA A 417 25.23 24.37 -6.65
C ALA A 417 24.45 24.57 -7.96
N TYR A 418 23.13 24.32 -7.93
CA TYR A 418 22.26 24.58 -9.09
C TYR A 418 22.08 26.06 -9.37
N LYS A 419 22.00 26.92 -8.32
CA LYS A 419 21.89 28.37 -8.49
C LYS A 419 23.14 29.00 -9.07
N GLU A 420 24.30 28.54 -8.60
CA GLU A 420 25.62 29.10 -8.98
C GLU A 420 26.30 28.30 -10.11
N VAL A 421 25.59 27.25 -10.64
CA VAL A 421 26.11 26.34 -11.67
C VAL A 421 27.52 25.82 -11.32
N ALA A 422 27.73 25.49 -10.04
CA ALA A 422 29.02 25.13 -9.49
C ALA A 422 29.09 23.69 -8.99
N ASP A 423 30.22 23.03 -9.23
CA ASP A 423 30.40 21.62 -8.86
C ASP A 423 30.63 21.43 -7.37
N CYS A 424 30.05 20.36 -6.80
CA CYS A 424 30.41 19.86 -5.49
C CYS A 424 30.67 18.33 -5.54
N PRO A 425 31.90 17.92 -5.77
CA PRO A 425 32.25 16.50 -5.89
C PRO A 425 31.89 15.68 -4.65
N SER A 426 31.98 16.28 -3.46
CA SER A 426 31.66 15.58 -2.20
C SER A 426 30.18 15.22 -2.05
N HIS A 427 29.30 15.91 -2.76
CA HIS A 427 27.88 15.61 -2.84
C HIS A 427 27.43 14.97 -4.16
N GLY A 428 28.40 14.66 -5.05
CA GLY A 428 28.13 14.08 -6.37
C GLY A 428 27.50 15.03 -7.37
N LEU A 429 27.59 16.35 -7.13
CA LEU A 429 27.07 17.40 -8.01
C LEU A 429 28.19 17.81 -8.99
N ARG A 430 28.02 17.45 -10.27
CA ARG A 430 28.98 17.78 -11.34
C ARG A 430 28.22 18.23 -12.57
N PHE A 431 28.59 19.36 -13.15
CA PHE A 431 28.13 19.85 -14.43
C PHE A 431 29.18 19.47 -15.48
N LYS A 432 28.86 18.42 -16.26
CA LYS A 432 29.85 17.73 -17.13
C LYS A 432 30.37 18.59 -18.26
N THR A 433 29.60 19.58 -18.76
CA THR A 433 29.99 20.40 -19.89
C THR A 433 29.70 21.90 -19.66
N LYS A 434 30.40 22.77 -20.38
CA LYS A 434 30.17 24.22 -20.36
C LYS A 434 28.77 24.56 -20.94
N ALA A 435 28.27 23.74 -21.85
CA ALA A 435 26.92 23.86 -22.44
C ALA A 435 25.78 23.52 -21.45
N GLU A 436 25.97 22.50 -20.58
CA GLU A 436 25.02 22.19 -19.51
C GLU A 436 25.00 23.32 -18.44
N LYS A 437 26.15 23.97 -18.20
CA LYS A 437 26.25 25.12 -17.30
C LYS A 437 25.50 26.32 -17.87
N GLN A 438 25.60 26.60 -19.17
CA GLN A 438 24.87 27.67 -19.84
C GLN A 438 23.38 27.47 -19.89
N LYS A 439 22.89 26.27 -20.26
CA LYS A 439 21.46 25.91 -20.25
C LYS A 439 20.81 26.06 -18.87
N ALA A 440 21.49 25.65 -17.80
CA ALA A 440 20.98 25.82 -16.44
C ALA A 440 20.89 27.29 -16.02
N GLY A 441 21.74 28.17 -16.54
CA GLY A 441 21.69 29.63 -16.35
C GLY A 441 20.51 30.28 -17.08
N GLU A 442 20.29 29.91 -18.34
CA GLU A 442 19.20 30.43 -19.19
C GLU A 442 17.80 30.04 -18.69
N GLU A 443 17.64 28.81 -18.15
CA GLU A 443 16.39 28.37 -17.53
C GLU A 443 16.06 29.15 -16.23
N GLU A 444 17.05 29.62 -15.51
CA GLU A 444 16.82 30.41 -14.30
C GLU A 444 16.51 31.89 -14.62
N GLU A 445 17.07 32.45 -15.70
CA GLU A 445 16.74 33.79 -16.18
C GLU A 445 15.34 33.84 -16.81
N GLY A 446 14.95 32.83 -17.57
CA GLY A 446 13.59 32.68 -18.10
C GLY A 446 12.52 32.62 -17.00
N ARG A 447 12.80 32.00 -15.88
CA ARG A 447 11.90 31.96 -14.70
C ARG A 447 11.80 33.27 -13.94
N LYS A 448 12.83 34.13 -13.99
CA LYS A 448 12.81 35.49 -13.39
C LYS A 448 12.03 36.48 -14.26
N GLY A 449 12.07 36.30 -15.60
CA GLY A 449 11.31 37.14 -16.55
C GLY A 449 9.79 36.94 -16.45
N LEU A 450 9.31 35.75 -16.04
CA LEU A 450 7.88 35.47 -15.90
C LEU A 450 7.25 36.02 -14.60
N LYS A 451 8.05 36.37 -13.60
CA LYS A 451 7.53 36.92 -12.32
C LYS A 451 7.25 38.42 -12.33
N ASN A 452 7.61 39.14 -13.38
CA ASN A 452 7.49 40.61 -13.47
C ASN A 452 6.46 41.11 -14.52
N ARG A 453 5.58 40.26 -15.06
CA ARG A 453 4.48 40.73 -15.90
C ARG A 453 3.18 40.81 -15.08
N LYS A 454 2.72 42.04 -14.88
CA LYS A 454 1.36 42.38 -14.42
C LYS A 454 0.32 41.92 -15.45
N PRO A 455 -0.91 41.54 -15.03
CA PRO A 455 -1.94 41.06 -15.94
C PRO A 455 -2.58 42.24 -16.70
N GLY A 456 -2.63 42.13 -18.00
CA GLY A 456 -3.34 43.06 -18.86
C GLY A 456 -3.57 42.49 -20.25
N SER A 457 -4.87 42.36 -20.61
CA SER A 457 -5.53 42.16 -21.90
C SER A 457 -5.46 40.78 -22.58
N THR A 458 -6.61 40.19 -22.59
CA THR A 458 -7.36 39.31 -23.55
C THR A 458 -6.73 39.12 -24.93
N SER A 459 -6.51 37.85 -25.29
CA SER A 459 -6.72 37.33 -26.64
C SER A 459 -6.79 35.80 -26.55
N ASP A 460 -7.76 35.23 -27.27
CA ASP A 460 -8.24 33.86 -27.28
C ASP A 460 -7.16 32.79 -27.55
N PRO A 461 -7.36 31.54 -27.05
CA PRO A 461 -6.46 30.43 -27.35
C PRO A 461 -6.82 29.77 -28.70
N PRO A 462 -5.86 29.25 -29.42
CA PRO A 462 -6.12 28.46 -30.64
C PRO A 462 -6.61 27.05 -30.30
N ASP A 463 -7.52 26.57 -31.11
CA ASP A 463 -8.17 25.26 -31.10
C ASP A 463 -7.18 24.10 -30.93
N LEU A 464 -7.49 23.24 -30.00
CA LEU A 464 -6.95 21.88 -29.86
C LEU A 464 -8.06 20.86 -30.19
N GLU A 465 -8.47 20.84 -31.43
CA GLU A 465 -9.03 19.61 -32.02
C GLU A 465 -7.88 18.71 -32.48
N GLN A 466 -7.72 17.59 -31.79
CA GLN A 466 -7.26 16.28 -32.27
C GLN A 466 -6.71 15.44 -31.09
N SER A 467 -7.59 14.75 -30.41
CA SER A 467 -7.40 13.39 -29.88
C SER A 467 -8.67 12.90 -29.15
N ARG A 468 -9.79 12.95 -29.87
CA ARG A 468 -10.95 12.10 -29.51
C ARG A 468 -10.81 10.78 -30.28
N GLY A 469 -10.29 9.79 -29.61
CA GLY A 469 -10.16 8.44 -30.14
C GLY A 469 -9.65 7.50 -29.06
N LEU A 470 -10.52 7.07 -28.15
CA LEU A 470 -10.44 5.85 -27.37
C LEU A 470 -11.58 5.87 -26.32
N LYS A 471 -12.81 5.94 -26.83
CA LYS A 471 -13.98 5.44 -26.11
C LYS A 471 -14.43 4.21 -26.89
N GLU A 472 -14.14 3.06 -26.31
CA GLU A 472 -14.92 1.81 -26.45
C GLU A 472 -14.12 0.70 -25.77
N ILE A 473 -14.43 0.43 -24.51
CA ILE A 473 -14.22 -0.89 -23.95
C ILE A 473 -15.61 -1.40 -23.60
N HIS A 474 -16.11 -2.22 -24.53
CA HIS A 474 -17.35 -2.94 -24.42
C HIS A 474 -17.51 -3.68 -23.09
N THR A 475 -18.61 -3.41 -22.45
CA THR A 475 -19.31 -4.36 -21.58
C THR A 475 -19.77 -5.54 -22.43
N THR A 476 -19.11 -6.65 -22.38
CA THR A 476 -19.68 -7.95 -22.74
C THR A 476 -20.11 -8.67 -21.47
N THR A 477 -21.41 -8.65 -21.28
CA THR A 477 -22.19 -9.65 -20.54
C THR A 477 -21.97 -11.02 -21.18
N ASN A 478 -21.41 -11.97 -20.40
CA ASN A 478 -21.89 -13.33 -20.21
C ASN A 478 -21.30 -13.90 -18.92
#